data_ab8aeb9ec15aff0df7a5e6fe2c6c07da
#
_entry.id   ab8aeb9ec15aff0df7a5e6fe2c6c07da
#
_cell.length_a   1.000
_cell.length_b   1.000
_cell.length_c   1.000
_cell.angle_alpha   90.00
_cell.angle_beta   90.00
_cell.angle_gamma   90.00
#
_symmetry.space_group_name_H-M   'P 1'
#
loop_
_entity.id
_entity.type
_entity.pdbx_description
1 polymer ?
#
loop_
_entity_poly.entity_id
_entity_poly.type
_entity_poly.pdbx_seq_one_letter_code
_entity_poly.pdbx_strand_id
1 'polypeptide(L)'
;MVENNLKIDFDAFLRSFKQNKDGSFAFLLGAGASITSGIQSAEDCVWDWKKQIYISNNPSCESFLDIHTDCCKKNIQMWLDEQGIYPKEGSQEEYVFYAEKTFPLSNDRTKYFKNLCFNKTPNIGYKLLCLLHKYGVLKSVWTTNFDGLVERAAHQANITPICVNLNYTDGIYSAENKQDLLYVALHGDYKYSKLKNTATELDSQQETFAERLKEYFVDKNLIVIGYSGRDKSLMKALTEAFSRPGSGRLYWCGYGSNINENVRTLLSAAQTAGRDAMFVETDGFDKTLISLLLSTYNDDFNKSQEIHKLLEDTGNNISVTPFVLKTSNFGGCVKTNLYPIVLPHDIFTFEINFPKNVNQWDFIKSKINGKNLIAAPYKGKVFAYGYSELIHQAFSSCLKGEISRLPLSLKEIKDNSTLKSVALKTLICGLSSSCNKNASISKHIIWNKQWSFTNIAGIYEAIKLDLIFLDKHDYALLSIMPTLYFADTNITHEQRKNIMSTCWRN
;
A
#
# COMPACT_ATOMS: atom_id res chain seq x y z
N MET A 1 -4.42 -21.48 29.65
CA MET A 1 -4.17 -21.63 28.20
C MET A 1 -2.92 -20.82 27.92
N VAL A 2 -1.82 -21.43 27.53
CA VAL A 2 -0.60 -20.73 27.11
C VAL A 2 -0.98 -20.01 25.83
N GLU A 3 -0.99 -18.69 25.81
CA GLU A 3 -1.05 -17.92 24.58
C GLU A 3 0.16 -18.37 23.74
N ASN A 4 -0.06 -19.18 22.74
CA ASN A 4 0.97 -19.56 21.79
C ASN A 4 1.52 -18.27 21.19
N ASN A 5 2.76 -17.94 21.51
CA ASN A 5 3.42 -16.78 20.91
C ASN A 5 3.66 -17.05 19.43
N LEU A 6 2.73 -16.59 18.60
CA LEU A 6 2.79 -16.78 17.14
C LEU A 6 3.78 -15.86 16.45
N LYS A 7 4.35 -14.89 17.16
CA LYS A 7 5.26 -13.88 16.62
C LYS A 7 6.71 -14.15 17.03
N ILE A 8 7.62 -13.93 16.11
CA ILE A 8 9.06 -13.85 16.34
C ILE A 8 9.56 -12.49 15.83
N ASP A 9 10.52 -11.89 16.51
CA ASP A 9 11.14 -10.66 16.03
C ASP A 9 11.97 -10.91 14.76
N PHE A 10 12.16 -9.85 13.98
CA PHE A 10 12.85 -9.95 12.69
C PHE A 10 14.32 -10.41 12.83
N ASP A 11 15.03 -9.94 13.84
CA ASP A 11 16.42 -10.32 14.08
C ASP A 11 16.55 -11.79 14.50
N ALA A 12 15.60 -12.31 15.30
CA ALA A 12 15.56 -13.71 15.65
C ALA A 12 15.24 -14.59 14.42
N PHE A 13 14.37 -14.14 13.53
CA PHE A 13 14.12 -14.77 12.24
C PHE A 13 15.40 -14.84 11.39
N LEU A 14 16.15 -13.73 11.26
CA LEU A 14 17.41 -13.71 10.52
C LEU A 14 18.43 -14.69 11.11
N ARG A 15 18.58 -14.74 12.43
CA ARG A 15 19.45 -15.70 13.11
C ARG A 15 19.00 -17.15 12.86
N SER A 16 17.71 -17.42 12.95
CA SER A 16 17.14 -18.74 12.68
C SER A 16 17.37 -19.18 11.24
N PHE A 17 17.19 -18.28 10.27
CA PHE A 17 17.50 -18.56 8.87
C PHE A 17 19.01 -18.88 8.67
N LYS A 18 19.92 -18.04 9.22
CA LYS A 18 21.36 -18.24 9.12
C LYS A 18 21.80 -19.61 9.70
N GLN A 19 21.22 -20.01 10.82
CA GLN A 19 21.51 -21.32 11.46
C GLN A 19 21.03 -22.51 10.63
N ASN A 20 20.00 -22.32 9.80
CA ASN A 20 19.39 -23.39 9.01
C ASN A 20 19.64 -23.24 7.50
N LYS A 21 20.63 -22.42 7.10
CA LYS A 21 20.95 -22.16 5.68
C LYS A 21 21.30 -23.40 4.87
N ASP A 22 21.77 -24.46 5.53
CA ASP A 22 22.07 -25.75 4.89
C ASP A 22 20.81 -26.60 4.68
N GLY A 23 19.69 -26.18 5.26
CA GLY A 23 18.36 -26.78 5.02
C GLY A 23 17.77 -26.35 3.69
N SER A 24 16.76 -27.11 3.24
CA SER A 24 16.03 -26.77 2.02
C SER A 24 14.96 -25.74 2.31
N PHE A 25 15.03 -24.59 1.66
CA PHE A 25 14.00 -23.55 1.72
C PHE A 25 13.18 -23.48 0.44
N ALA A 26 11.91 -23.22 0.63
CA ALA A 26 10.97 -22.82 -0.40
C ALA A 26 10.40 -21.44 -0.07
N PHE A 27 10.10 -20.66 -1.08
CA PHE A 27 9.38 -19.40 -0.91
C PHE A 27 8.00 -19.49 -1.56
N LEU A 28 6.98 -18.98 -0.85
CA LEU A 28 5.65 -18.74 -1.42
C LEU A 28 5.46 -17.22 -1.56
N LEU A 29 5.32 -16.80 -2.80
CA LEU A 29 5.19 -15.39 -3.15
C LEU A 29 3.74 -15.04 -3.50
N GLY A 30 3.26 -13.93 -2.94
CA GLY A 30 2.00 -13.30 -3.35
C GLY A 30 2.23 -11.96 -4.06
N ALA A 31 1.15 -11.28 -4.40
CA ALA A 31 1.15 -10.03 -5.16
C ALA A 31 2.02 -8.93 -4.54
N GLY A 32 2.15 -8.91 -3.21
CA GLY A 32 3.02 -7.96 -2.50
C GLY A 32 4.49 -8.05 -2.88
N ALA A 33 4.98 -9.21 -3.37
CA ALA A 33 6.35 -9.38 -3.83
C ALA A 33 6.63 -8.64 -5.17
N SER A 34 5.58 -8.33 -5.94
CA SER A 34 5.72 -7.75 -7.29
C SER A 34 5.55 -6.23 -7.33
N ILE A 35 5.17 -5.60 -6.20
CA ILE A 35 4.88 -4.16 -6.12
C ILE A 35 6.09 -3.33 -6.56
N THR A 36 7.27 -3.65 -6.04
CA THR A 36 8.52 -2.94 -6.37
C THR A 36 8.99 -3.17 -7.81
N SER A 37 8.50 -4.22 -8.47
CA SER A 37 8.67 -4.44 -9.91
C SER A 37 7.65 -3.66 -10.77
N GLY A 38 6.82 -2.81 -10.13
CA GLY A 38 5.84 -1.95 -10.79
C GLY A 38 4.55 -2.66 -11.20
N ILE A 39 4.21 -3.77 -10.55
CA ILE A 39 2.92 -4.46 -10.71
C ILE A 39 1.99 -4.02 -9.57
N GLN A 40 0.76 -3.71 -9.92
CA GLN A 40 -0.26 -3.32 -8.95
C GLN A 40 -0.56 -4.43 -7.96
N SER A 41 -0.86 -4.05 -6.72
CA SER A 41 -1.35 -5.00 -5.72
C SER A 41 -2.75 -5.51 -6.06
N ALA A 42 -3.17 -6.60 -5.42
CA ALA A 42 -4.55 -7.09 -5.56
C ALA A 42 -5.58 -6.02 -5.11
N GLU A 43 -5.24 -5.23 -4.10
CA GLU A 43 -6.08 -4.12 -3.63
C GLU A 43 -6.18 -2.99 -4.66
N ASP A 44 -5.06 -2.62 -5.30
CA ASP A 44 -5.07 -1.61 -6.37
C ASP A 44 -5.91 -2.08 -7.56
N CYS A 45 -5.82 -3.37 -7.93
CA CYS A 45 -6.67 -3.94 -8.97
C CYS A 45 -8.16 -3.85 -8.60
N VAL A 46 -8.53 -4.18 -7.36
CA VAL A 46 -9.92 -4.05 -6.87
C VAL A 46 -10.39 -2.61 -6.97
N TRP A 47 -9.59 -1.63 -6.57
CA TRP A 47 -9.95 -0.22 -6.67
C TRP A 47 -10.04 0.27 -8.11
N ASP A 48 -9.20 -0.25 -9.01
CA ASP A 48 -9.30 0.05 -10.45
C ASP A 48 -10.62 -0.49 -11.02
N TRP A 49 -11.02 -1.72 -10.67
CA TRP A 49 -12.28 -2.31 -11.11
C TRP A 49 -13.51 -1.61 -10.51
N LYS A 50 -13.50 -1.26 -9.22
CA LYS A 50 -14.54 -0.45 -8.59
C LYS A 50 -14.72 0.88 -9.32
N LYS A 51 -13.61 1.55 -9.67
CA LYS A 51 -13.63 2.79 -10.45
C LYS A 51 -14.27 2.57 -11.84
N GLN A 52 -13.89 1.51 -12.56
CA GLN A 52 -14.43 1.21 -13.88
C GLN A 52 -15.96 0.97 -13.81
N ILE A 53 -16.43 0.21 -12.82
CA ILE A 53 -17.86 -0.03 -12.60
C ILE A 53 -18.58 1.28 -12.27
N TYR A 54 -18.01 2.11 -11.38
CA TYR A 54 -18.58 3.39 -11.01
C TYR A 54 -18.71 4.33 -12.21
N ILE A 55 -17.66 4.48 -13.03
CA ILE A 55 -17.65 5.32 -14.22
C ILE A 55 -18.68 4.83 -15.24
N SER A 56 -18.81 3.53 -15.43
CA SER A 56 -19.79 2.95 -16.37
C SER A 56 -21.23 3.37 -16.03
N ASN A 57 -21.51 3.61 -14.75
CA ASN A 57 -22.84 4.06 -14.28
C ASN A 57 -22.92 5.58 -14.06
N ASN A 58 -21.77 6.26 -13.99
CA ASN A 58 -21.67 7.70 -13.75
C ASN A 58 -20.64 8.35 -14.70
N PRO A 59 -20.89 8.38 -16.02
CA PRO A 59 -19.89 8.81 -17.02
C PRO A 59 -19.39 10.25 -16.82
N SER A 60 -20.22 11.13 -16.27
CA SER A 60 -19.86 12.53 -16.01
C SER A 60 -18.75 12.71 -14.96
N CYS A 61 -18.47 11.65 -14.17
CA CYS A 61 -17.48 11.72 -13.11
C CYS A 61 -16.07 11.31 -13.53
N GLU A 62 -15.87 10.75 -14.72
CA GLU A 62 -14.60 10.17 -15.17
C GLU A 62 -13.41 11.12 -15.03
N SER A 63 -13.57 12.39 -15.39
CA SER A 63 -12.50 13.40 -15.37
C SER A 63 -12.04 13.82 -13.96
N PHE A 64 -12.81 13.48 -12.92
CA PHE A 64 -12.58 13.95 -11.54
C PHE A 64 -12.15 12.84 -10.57
N LEU A 65 -12.16 11.57 -11.01
CA LEU A 65 -11.91 10.43 -10.15
C LEU A 65 -10.43 10.05 -10.09
N ASP A 66 -9.82 10.37 -8.96
CA ASP A 66 -8.49 9.90 -8.60
C ASP A 66 -8.59 8.90 -7.44
N ILE A 67 -8.46 7.60 -7.75
CA ILE A 67 -8.50 6.51 -6.75
C ILE A 67 -7.32 6.50 -5.78
N HIS A 68 -6.32 7.36 -5.96
CA HIS A 68 -5.24 7.55 -4.98
C HIS A 68 -5.66 8.49 -3.85
N THR A 69 -6.85 9.09 -3.92
CA THR A 69 -7.40 9.93 -2.87
C THR A 69 -8.47 9.20 -2.06
N ASP A 70 -8.36 9.27 -0.73
CA ASP A 70 -9.34 8.66 0.19
C ASP A 70 -10.77 9.17 -0.04
N CYS A 71 -10.91 10.41 -0.44
CA CYS A 71 -12.22 11.01 -0.73
C CYS A 71 -12.90 10.31 -1.92
N CYS A 72 -12.16 10.07 -3.01
CA CYS A 72 -12.72 9.38 -4.17
C CYS A 72 -13.03 7.92 -3.85
N LYS A 73 -12.14 7.23 -3.13
CA LYS A 73 -12.41 5.87 -2.67
C LYS A 73 -13.69 5.78 -1.83
N LYS A 74 -13.86 6.67 -0.86
CA LYS A 74 -15.08 6.73 -0.03
C LYS A 74 -16.34 6.99 -0.85
N ASN A 75 -16.30 7.90 -1.81
CA ASN A 75 -17.45 8.20 -2.65
C ASN A 75 -17.84 7.00 -3.54
N ILE A 76 -16.86 6.33 -4.13
CA ILE A 76 -17.09 5.12 -4.90
C ILE A 76 -17.68 4.03 -4.01
N GLN A 77 -17.11 3.80 -2.83
CA GLN A 77 -17.58 2.77 -1.91
C GLN A 77 -18.99 3.04 -1.40
N MET A 78 -19.30 4.28 -1.01
CA MET A 78 -20.66 4.65 -0.60
C MET A 78 -21.69 4.37 -1.70
N TRP A 79 -21.37 4.71 -2.95
CA TRP A 79 -22.26 4.41 -4.07
C TRP A 79 -22.44 2.89 -4.27
N LEU A 80 -21.35 2.10 -4.17
CA LEU A 80 -21.41 0.64 -4.27
C LEU A 80 -22.26 0.04 -3.14
N ASP A 81 -22.09 0.52 -1.91
CA ASP A 81 -22.86 0.06 -0.74
C ASP A 81 -24.36 0.38 -0.88
N GLU A 82 -24.71 1.54 -1.45
CA GLU A 82 -26.10 1.92 -1.73
C GLU A 82 -26.79 1.01 -2.74
N GLN A 83 -26.04 0.40 -3.67
CA GLN A 83 -26.60 -0.55 -4.63
C GLN A 83 -27.02 -1.89 -3.98
N GLY A 84 -26.44 -2.26 -2.83
CA GLY A 84 -26.79 -3.47 -2.06
C GLY A 84 -26.41 -4.82 -2.72
N ILE A 85 -25.76 -4.81 -3.89
CA ILE A 85 -25.37 -6.01 -4.65
C ILE A 85 -23.87 -6.27 -4.65
N TYR A 86 -23.08 -5.34 -4.15
CA TYR A 86 -21.62 -5.42 -4.12
C TYR A 86 -21.11 -5.92 -2.75
N PRO A 87 -19.97 -6.65 -2.72
CA PRO A 87 -19.39 -7.11 -1.47
C PRO A 87 -18.90 -5.92 -0.64
N LYS A 88 -18.94 -6.09 0.69
CA LYS A 88 -18.44 -5.07 1.64
C LYS A 88 -16.93 -4.87 1.47
N GLU A 89 -16.48 -3.62 1.67
CA GLU A 89 -15.06 -3.27 1.60
C GLU A 89 -14.22 -4.15 2.54
N GLY A 90 -13.11 -4.68 2.00
CA GLY A 90 -12.19 -5.55 2.74
C GLY A 90 -12.67 -7.00 2.91
N SER A 91 -13.83 -7.37 2.34
CA SER A 91 -14.29 -8.77 2.38
C SER A 91 -13.40 -9.67 1.51
N GLN A 92 -13.35 -10.97 1.84
CA GLN A 92 -12.55 -11.95 1.10
C GLN A 92 -13.01 -12.15 -0.34
N GLU A 93 -14.25 -11.80 -0.64
CA GLU A 93 -14.91 -12.02 -1.93
C GLU A 93 -14.68 -10.89 -2.93
N GLU A 94 -14.22 -9.72 -2.46
CA GLU A 94 -14.08 -8.53 -3.30
C GLU A 94 -13.30 -8.77 -4.57
N TYR A 95 -12.10 -9.38 -4.46
CA TYR A 95 -11.21 -9.56 -5.60
C TYR A 95 -11.86 -10.38 -6.72
N VAL A 96 -12.41 -11.54 -6.38
CA VAL A 96 -13.06 -12.44 -7.34
C VAL A 96 -14.29 -11.79 -7.93
N PHE A 97 -15.15 -11.22 -7.07
CA PHE A 97 -16.40 -10.58 -7.50
C PHE A 97 -16.15 -9.43 -8.48
N TYR A 98 -15.24 -8.49 -8.13
CA TYR A 98 -14.99 -7.34 -8.99
C TYR A 98 -14.24 -7.73 -10.28
N ALA A 99 -13.36 -8.74 -10.25
CA ALA A 99 -12.72 -9.27 -11.44
C ALA A 99 -13.75 -9.84 -12.44
N GLU A 100 -14.69 -10.65 -11.96
CA GLU A 100 -15.76 -11.24 -12.77
C GLU A 100 -16.75 -10.19 -13.28
N LYS A 101 -17.12 -9.23 -12.41
CA LYS A 101 -18.09 -8.18 -12.75
C LYS A 101 -17.54 -7.22 -13.79
N THR A 102 -16.25 -6.85 -13.70
CA THR A 102 -15.60 -5.94 -14.65
C THR A 102 -15.27 -6.64 -15.97
N PHE A 103 -14.77 -7.88 -15.88
CA PHE A 103 -14.37 -8.68 -17.06
C PHE A 103 -15.04 -10.05 -17.03
N PRO A 104 -16.33 -10.15 -17.43
CA PRO A 104 -17.05 -11.43 -17.42
C PRO A 104 -16.43 -12.47 -18.35
N LEU A 105 -15.76 -12.05 -19.42
CA LEU A 105 -15.11 -12.95 -20.36
C LEU A 105 -13.67 -13.24 -19.93
N SER A 106 -13.28 -14.51 -19.90
CA SER A 106 -11.94 -14.97 -19.51
C SER A 106 -10.82 -14.35 -20.38
N ASN A 107 -11.08 -14.16 -21.68
CA ASN A 107 -10.11 -13.54 -22.58
C ASN A 107 -9.84 -12.07 -22.24
N ASP A 108 -10.84 -11.32 -21.80
CA ASP A 108 -10.68 -9.91 -21.41
C ASP A 108 -9.88 -9.81 -20.10
N ARG A 109 -10.14 -10.70 -19.13
CA ARG A 109 -9.33 -10.81 -17.92
C ARG A 109 -7.86 -11.13 -18.25
N THR A 110 -7.63 -12.10 -19.12
CA THR A 110 -6.28 -12.45 -19.57
C THR A 110 -5.56 -11.27 -20.23
N LYS A 111 -6.28 -10.50 -21.06
CA LYS A 111 -5.73 -9.29 -21.71
C LYS A 111 -5.40 -8.20 -20.70
N TYR A 112 -6.26 -7.98 -19.71
CA TYR A 112 -6.02 -7.02 -18.63
C TYR A 112 -4.72 -7.36 -17.88
N PHE A 113 -4.57 -8.61 -17.43
CA PHE A 113 -3.38 -9.03 -16.69
C PHE A 113 -2.11 -9.08 -17.56
N LYS A 114 -2.23 -9.43 -18.84
CA LYS A 114 -1.11 -9.30 -19.80
C LYS A 114 -0.59 -7.88 -19.88
N ASN A 115 -1.50 -6.91 -19.98
CA ASN A 115 -1.13 -5.49 -20.03
C ASN A 115 -0.48 -5.02 -18.72
N LEU A 116 -0.99 -5.49 -17.58
CA LEU A 116 -0.45 -5.16 -16.26
C LEU A 116 0.99 -5.66 -16.08
N CYS A 117 1.30 -6.85 -16.62
CA CYS A 117 2.63 -7.48 -16.52
C CYS A 117 3.57 -7.14 -17.68
N PHE A 118 3.07 -6.43 -18.71
CA PHE A 118 3.85 -6.11 -19.90
C PHE A 118 5.02 -5.18 -19.57
N ASN A 119 6.21 -5.50 -20.10
CA ASN A 119 7.45 -4.75 -19.89
C ASN A 119 7.89 -4.55 -18.42
N LYS A 120 7.35 -5.34 -17.48
CA LYS A 120 7.81 -5.31 -16.09
C LYS A 120 9.10 -6.15 -15.94
N THR A 121 10.06 -5.61 -15.21
CA THR A 121 11.34 -6.26 -14.93
C THR A 121 11.44 -6.68 -13.47
N PRO A 122 12.05 -7.85 -13.18
CA PRO A 122 12.25 -8.27 -11.79
C PRO A 122 13.10 -7.27 -11.02
N ASN A 123 12.62 -6.82 -9.87
CA ASN A 123 13.39 -5.96 -8.98
C ASN A 123 14.34 -6.80 -8.10
N ILE A 124 15.05 -6.14 -7.21
CA ILE A 124 16.16 -6.70 -6.43
C ILE A 124 15.79 -7.98 -5.68
N GLY A 125 14.61 -8.07 -5.04
CA GLY A 125 14.19 -9.26 -4.31
C GLY A 125 14.17 -10.52 -5.17
N TYR A 126 13.68 -10.45 -6.40
CA TYR A 126 13.70 -11.59 -7.34
C TYR A 126 15.12 -12.00 -7.74
N LYS A 127 16.03 -11.04 -7.91
CA LYS A 127 17.44 -11.32 -8.22
C LYS A 127 18.14 -11.98 -7.02
N LEU A 128 17.82 -11.54 -5.80
CA LEU A 128 18.33 -12.12 -4.57
C LEU A 128 17.79 -13.55 -4.32
N LEU A 129 16.56 -13.86 -4.71
CA LEU A 129 16.08 -15.27 -4.73
C LEU A 129 16.95 -16.13 -5.64
N CYS A 130 17.35 -15.65 -6.81
CA CYS A 130 18.24 -16.36 -7.69
C CYS A 130 19.62 -16.60 -7.06
N LEU A 131 20.15 -15.64 -6.28
CA LEU A 131 21.38 -15.85 -5.51
C LEU A 131 21.22 -16.91 -4.43
N LEU A 132 20.11 -16.91 -3.67
CA LEU A 132 19.83 -17.96 -2.70
C LEU A 132 19.77 -19.34 -3.33
N HIS A 133 19.25 -19.45 -4.55
CA HIS A 133 19.28 -20.69 -5.31
C HIS A 133 20.70 -21.10 -5.69
N LYS A 134 21.50 -20.18 -6.26
CA LYS A 134 22.93 -20.42 -6.57
C LYS A 134 23.74 -20.86 -5.35
N TYR A 135 23.41 -20.35 -4.18
CA TYR A 135 24.06 -20.73 -2.92
C TYR A 135 23.52 -22.07 -2.35
N GLY A 136 22.58 -22.71 -3.03
CA GLY A 136 22.03 -24.02 -2.66
C GLY A 136 20.97 -24.02 -1.57
N VAL A 137 20.57 -22.84 -1.08
CA VAL A 137 19.58 -22.67 0.00
C VAL A 137 18.16 -22.79 -0.52
N LEU A 138 17.84 -22.05 -1.58
CA LEU A 138 16.51 -22.04 -2.19
C LEU A 138 16.33 -23.23 -3.14
N LYS A 139 15.30 -24.04 -2.93
CA LYS A 139 14.98 -25.19 -3.78
C LYS A 139 13.79 -24.94 -4.70
N SER A 140 12.81 -24.17 -4.23
CA SER A 140 11.61 -23.90 -5.02
C SER A 140 11.02 -22.54 -4.72
N VAL A 141 10.36 -21.98 -5.72
CA VAL A 141 9.51 -20.80 -5.59
C VAL A 141 8.09 -21.16 -6.00
N TRP A 142 7.19 -21.03 -5.09
CA TRP A 142 5.75 -21.18 -5.26
C TRP A 142 5.14 -19.79 -5.36
N THR A 143 4.18 -19.59 -6.23
CA THR A 143 3.57 -18.26 -6.34
C THR A 143 2.11 -18.29 -6.76
N THR A 144 1.33 -17.40 -6.17
CA THR A 144 -0.02 -17.07 -6.63
C THR A 144 -0.01 -16.03 -7.75
N ASN A 145 1.17 -15.42 -8.02
CA ASN A 145 1.32 -14.41 -9.04
C ASN A 145 1.41 -15.04 -10.43
N PHE A 146 0.85 -14.38 -11.40
CA PHE A 146 0.87 -14.79 -12.82
C PHE A 146 1.77 -13.91 -13.67
N ASP A 147 2.66 -13.13 -13.04
CA ASP A 147 3.48 -12.10 -13.69
C ASP A 147 4.74 -12.61 -14.40
N GLY A 148 5.16 -13.85 -14.12
CA GLY A 148 6.36 -14.46 -14.69
C GLY A 148 7.67 -13.78 -14.27
N LEU A 149 7.68 -13.00 -13.18
CA LEU A 149 8.89 -12.31 -12.71
C LEU A 149 9.96 -13.27 -12.21
N VAL A 150 9.57 -14.36 -11.53
CA VAL A 150 10.50 -15.40 -11.06
C VAL A 150 11.25 -16.02 -12.24
N GLU A 151 10.53 -16.42 -13.28
CA GLU A 151 11.10 -17.03 -14.48
C GLU A 151 12.05 -16.06 -15.19
N ARG A 152 11.63 -14.78 -15.35
CA ARG A 152 12.50 -13.74 -15.94
C ARG A 152 13.76 -13.50 -15.12
N ALA A 153 13.66 -13.48 -13.79
CA ALA A 153 14.83 -13.33 -12.93
C ALA A 153 15.78 -14.53 -13.05
N ALA A 154 15.24 -15.75 -13.07
CA ALA A 154 16.02 -16.96 -13.25
C ALA A 154 16.79 -16.95 -14.57
N HIS A 155 16.13 -16.63 -15.69
CA HIS A 155 16.80 -16.50 -17.00
C HIS A 155 17.88 -15.42 -17.00
N GLN A 156 17.64 -14.26 -16.38
CA GLN A 156 18.66 -13.20 -16.25
C GLN A 156 19.87 -13.65 -15.42
N ALA A 157 19.65 -14.56 -14.47
CA ALA A 157 20.71 -15.14 -13.63
C ALA A 157 21.35 -16.40 -14.23
N ASN A 158 21.03 -16.77 -15.49
CA ASN A 158 21.44 -18.01 -16.15
C ASN A 158 21.05 -19.27 -15.36
N ILE A 159 19.88 -19.27 -14.75
CA ILE A 159 19.24 -20.41 -14.07
C ILE A 159 18.12 -20.91 -14.97
N THR A 160 18.01 -22.20 -15.17
CA THR A 160 16.90 -22.83 -15.88
C THR A 160 15.77 -23.15 -14.88
N PRO A 161 14.62 -22.45 -14.93
CA PRO A 161 13.49 -22.80 -14.07
C PRO A 161 12.75 -24.02 -14.63
N ILE A 162 12.44 -24.99 -13.76
CA ILE A 162 11.46 -26.03 -14.06
C ILE A 162 10.07 -25.50 -13.71
N CYS A 163 9.35 -25.07 -14.74
CA CYS A 163 8.02 -24.47 -14.58
C CYS A 163 6.96 -25.56 -14.43
N VAL A 164 6.37 -25.65 -13.24
CA VAL A 164 5.25 -26.52 -12.95
C VAL A 164 3.98 -25.68 -12.82
N ASN A 165 2.97 -26.07 -13.53
CA ASN A 165 1.64 -25.49 -13.40
C ASN A 165 0.64 -26.57 -12.97
N LEU A 166 -0.57 -26.16 -12.61
CA LEU A 166 -1.62 -27.04 -12.11
C LEU A 166 -2.01 -28.21 -13.06
N ASN A 167 -1.61 -28.16 -14.33
CA ASN A 167 -1.87 -29.21 -15.31
C ASN A 167 -0.74 -30.26 -15.40
N TYR A 168 0.45 -29.96 -14.80
CA TYR A 168 1.64 -30.81 -14.86
C TYR A 168 2.29 -30.93 -13.49
N THR A 169 1.64 -31.65 -12.57
CA THR A 169 2.12 -31.85 -11.19
C THR A 169 3.32 -32.77 -11.07
N ASP A 170 3.55 -33.64 -12.06
CA ASP A 170 4.67 -34.60 -12.04
C ASP A 170 6.06 -33.93 -12.11
N GLY A 171 6.13 -32.71 -12.60
CA GLY A 171 7.35 -31.88 -12.59
C GLY A 171 7.90 -31.59 -11.20
N ILE A 172 7.08 -31.66 -10.13
CA ILE A 172 7.52 -31.43 -8.75
C ILE A 172 8.59 -32.45 -8.32
N TYR A 173 8.53 -33.69 -8.82
CA TYR A 173 9.52 -34.74 -8.53
C TYR A 173 10.74 -34.69 -9.46
N SER A 174 10.65 -34.00 -10.61
CA SER A 174 11.73 -33.95 -11.59
C SER A 174 12.86 -32.99 -11.21
N ALA A 175 12.63 -32.12 -10.23
CA ALA A 175 13.60 -31.09 -9.78
C ALA A 175 14.62 -31.70 -8.77
N GLU A 176 15.12 -32.88 -9.00
CA GLU A 176 16.15 -33.53 -8.16
C GLU A 176 17.57 -32.97 -8.42
N ASN A 177 17.79 -32.31 -9.56
CA ASN A 177 19.07 -31.72 -9.87
C ASN A 177 19.27 -30.42 -9.09
N LYS A 178 20.39 -30.29 -8.38
CA LYS A 178 20.75 -29.13 -7.56
C LYS A 178 20.86 -27.80 -8.36
N GLN A 179 20.87 -27.87 -9.70
CA GLN A 179 21.02 -26.73 -10.59
C GLN A 179 19.69 -26.14 -11.07
N ASP A 180 18.59 -26.89 -10.93
CA ASP A 180 17.30 -26.47 -11.46
C ASP A 180 16.45 -25.81 -10.36
N LEU A 181 15.90 -24.64 -10.64
CA LEU A 181 14.97 -23.96 -9.75
C LEU A 181 13.55 -24.44 -10.04
N LEU A 182 12.95 -25.13 -9.08
CA LEU A 182 11.54 -25.49 -9.19
C LEU A 182 10.66 -24.22 -9.06
N TYR A 183 9.90 -23.92 -10.09
CA TYR A 183 8.96 -22.80 -10.13
C TYR A 183 7.53 -23.31 -10.28
N VAL A 184 6.69 -23.07 -9.26
CA VAL A 184 5.32 -23.56 -9.20
C VAL A 184 4.34 -22.38 -9.25
N ALA A 185 3.65 -22.22 -10.38
CA ALA A 185 2.63 -21.20 -10.58
C ALA A 185 1.25 -21.74 -10.19
N LEU A 186 0.76 -21.34 -9.02
CA LEU A 186 -0.46 -21.85 -8.38
C LEU A 186 -1.75 -21.42 -9.10
N HIS A 187 -1.79 -20.21 -9.65
CA HIS A 187 -2.93 -19.66 -10.37
C HIS A 187 -2.71 -19.57 -11.90
N GLY A 188 -1.65 -20.21 -12.39
CA GLY A 188 -1.24 -20.14 -13.79
C GLY A 188 -0.31 -18.96 -14.08
N ASP A 189 0.08 -18.81 -15.35
CA ASP A 189 0.93 -17.73 -15.85
C ASP A 189 0.19 -17.02 -17.00
N TYR A 190 0.30 -15.70 -17.09
CA TYR A 190 -0.33 -14.91 -18.17
C TYR A 190 0.10 -15.32 -19.58
N LYS A 191 1.24 -16.01 -19.70
CA LYS A 191 1.74 -16.56 -20.97
C LYS A 191 0.93 -17.76 -21.48
N TYR A 192 0.30 -18.51 -20.58
CA TYR A 192 -0.34 -19.81 -20.87
C TYR A 192 -1.88 -19.74 -20.90
N SER A 193 -2.48 -18.68 -21.32
CA SER A 193 -3.90 -18.50 -21.67
C SER A 193 -4.99 -18.99 -20.70
N LYS A 194 -4.65 -19.58 -19.55
CA LYS A 194 -5.62 -20.00 -18.52
C LYS A 194 -5.23 -19.43 -17.17
N LEU A 195 -5.62 -18.17 -16.94
CA LEU A 195 -5.54 -17.54 -15.62
C LEU A 195 -6.76 -17.96 -14.81
N LYS A 196 -6.54 -18.44 -13.59
CA LYS A 196 -7.61 -18.77 -12.66
C LYS A 196 -7.82 -17.60 -11.70
N ASN A 197 -8.88 -16.85 -11.95
CA ASN A 197 -9.25 -15.66 -11.18
C ASN A 197 -10.70 -15.72 -10.67
N THR A 198 -11.41 -16.82 -10.93
CA THR A 198 -12.78 -17.01 -10.49
C THR A 198 -12.87 -18.14 -9.47
N ALA A 199 -13.91 -18.13 -8.63
CA ALA A 199 -14.10 -19.16 -7.60
C ALA A 199 -14.16 -20.58 -8.21
N THR A 200 -14.91 -20.74 -9.30
CA THR A 200 -15.05 -22.03 -10.03
C THR A 200 -13.78 -22.49 -10.72
N GLU A 201 -12.94 -21.57 -11.19
CA GLU A 201 -11.65 -21.86 -11.80
C GLU A 201 -10.61 -22.29 -10.75
N LEU A 202 -10.70 -21.77 -9.52
CA LEU A 202 -9.82 -22.11 -8.40
C LEU A 202 -10.15 -23.48 -7.77
N ASP A 203 -11.41 -23.89 -7.74
CA ASP A 203 -11.86 -25.11 -7.05
C ASP A 203 -11.57 -26.43 -7.80
N SER A 204 -11.42 -26.41 -9.11
CA SER A 204 -11.46 -27.63 -9.95
C SER A 204 -10.20 -28.50 -10.00
N GLN A 205 -9.09 -28.17 -9.33
CA GLN A 205 -7.83 -28.95 -9.35
C GLN A 205 -7.15 -29.11 -7.97
N GLN A 206 -7.91 -28.92 -6.89
CA GLN A 206 -7.34 -28.73 -5.56
C GLN A 206 -6.85 -30.02 -4.89
N GLU A 207 -7.50 -31.16 -5.13
CA GLU A 207 -7.18 -32.36 -4.35
C GLU A 207 -5.80 -32.94 -4.67
N THR A 208 -5.47 -33.10 -5.94
CA THR A 208 -4.15 -33.63 -6.35
C THR A 208 -3.01 -32.68 -5.96
N PHE A 209 -3.25 -31.38 -6.12
CA PHE A 209 -2.26 -30.36 -5.77
C PHE A 209 -2.06 -30.26 -4.24
N ALA A 210 -3.13 -30.35 -3.46
CA ALA A 210 -3.05 -30.32 -2.01
C ALA A 210 -2.25 -31.52 -1.46
N GLU A 211 -2.42 -32.73 -2.03
CA GLU A 211 -1.62 -33.89 -1.64
C GLU A 211 -0.12 -33.70 -1.96
N ARG A 212 0.22 -33.16 -3.14
CA ARG A 212 1.62 -32.87 -3.50
C ARG A 212 2.24 -31.81 -2.58
N LEU A 213 1.49 -30.79 -2.21
CA LEU A 213 1.93 -29.77 -1.28
C LEU A 213 2.21 -30.35 0.12
N LYS A 214 1.34 -31.26 0.58
CA LYS A 214 1.51 -31.98 1.85
C LYS A 214 2.79 -32.83 1.88
N GLU A 215 3.07 -33.56 0.81
CA GLU A 215 4.28 -34.35 0.69
C GLU A 215 5.54 -33.49 0.62
N TYR A 216 5.50 -32.42 -0.17
CA TYR A 216 6.63 -31.53 -0.40
C TYR A 216 7.10 -30.80 0.87
N PHE A 217 6.17 -30.35 1.73
CA PHE A 217 6.50 -29.57 2.93
C PHE A 217 6.67 -30.39 4.22
N VAL A 218 6.88 -31.70 4.14
CA VAL A 218 7.18 -32.52 5.32
C VAL A 218 8.52 -32.10 5.95
N ASP A 219 9.55 -31.92 5.15
CA ASP A 219 10.93 -31.64 5.56
C ASP A 219 11.50 -30.32 5.09
N LYS A 220 10.78 -29.56 4.25
CA LYS A 220 11.25 -28.30 3.69
C LYS A 220 10.71 -27.10 4.46
N ASN A 221 11.58 -26.12 4.66
CA ASN A 221 11.21 -24.87 5.29
C ASN A 221 10.47 -23.96 4.29
N LEU A 222 9.35 -23.39 4.71
CA LEU A 222 8.57 -22.47 3.88
C LEU A 222 8.64 -21.04 4.44
N ILE A 223 9.01 -20.11 3.58
CA ILE A 223 8.88 -18.67 3.83
C ILE A 223 7.78 -18.13 2.93
N VAL A 224 6.70 -17.62 3.53
CA VAL A 224 5.59 -16.95 2.83
C VAL A 224 5.82 -15.45 2.89
N ILE A 225 5.80 -14.76 1.75
CA ILE A 225 6.00 -13.31 1.70
C ILE A 225 5.19 -12.66 0.59
N GLY A 226 4.64 -11.47 0.87
CA GLY A 226 3.80 -10.74 -0.07
C GLY A 226 2.44 -11.37 -0.34
N TYR A 227 2.04 -12.39 0.42
CA TYR A 227 0.77 -13.09 0.30
C TYR A 227 -0.14 -12.80 1.49
N SER A 228 -1.38 -12.42 1.21
CA SER A 228 -2.32 -11.98 2.26
C SER A 228 -3.06 -13.13 2.98
N GLY A 229 -3.02 -14.36 2.45
CA GLY A 229 -3.76 -15.50 3.02
C GLY A 229 -5.28 -15.44 2.82
N ARG A 230 -5.77 -14.76 1.77
CA ARG A 230 -7.21 -14.63 1.49
C ARG A 230 -7.79 -15.79 0.69
N ASP A 231 -6.99 -16.50 -0.09
CA ASP A 231 -7.44 -17.66 -0.86
C ASP A 231 -7.72 -18.83 0.07
N LYS A 232 -9.00 -19.15 0.23
CA LYS A 232 -9.47 -20.21 1.15
C LYS A 232 -8.91 -21.58 0.79
N SER A 233 -8.77 -21.87 -0.50
CA SER A 233 -8.34 -23.18 -0.98
C SER A 233 -6.85 -23.41 -0.74
N LEU A 234 -6.01 -22.45 -1.05
CA LEU A 234 -4.58 -22.52 -0.76
C LEU A 234 -4.34 -22.53 0.76
N MET A 235 -5.04 -21.70 1.52
CA MET A 235 -4.92 -21.68 2.99
C MET A 235 -5.34 -23.01 3.62
N LYS A 236 -6.40 -23.64 3.11
CA LYS A 236 -6.80 -25.00 3.53
C LYS A 236 -5.70 -26.01 3.23
N ALA A 237 -5.16 -26.04 2.00
CA ALA A 237 -4.09 -26.95 1.61
C ALA A 237 -2.81 -26.76 2.45
N LEU A 238 -2.41 -25.51 2.70
CA LEU A 238 -1.28 -25.20 3.60
C LEU A 238 -1.55 -25.65 5.04
N THR A 239 -2.75 -25.40 5.56
CA THR A 239 -3.12 -25.82 6.91
C THR A 239 -3.08 -27.34 7.04
N GLU A 240 -3.63 -28.07 6.09
CA GLU A 240 -3.56 -29.51 6.06
C GLU A 240 -2.12 -30.05 5.95
N ALA A 241 -1.26 -29.40 5.15
CA ALA A 241 0.14 -29.78 5.01
C ALA A 241 0.92 -29.59 6.32
N PHE A 242 0.74 -28.45 6.98
CA PHE A 242 1.47 -28.12 8.20
C PHE A 242 0.83 -28.65 9.49
N SER A 243 -0.40 -29.17 9.46
CA SER A 243 -1.02 -29.91 10.57
C SER A 243 -0.50 -31.33 10.75
N ARG A 244 0.38 -31.81 9.85
CA ARG A 244 1.05 -33.11 9.96
C ARG A 244 2.43 -32.95 10.61
N PRO A 245 2.89 -33.92 11.40
CA PRO A 245 4.25 -33.92 11.91
C PRO A 245 5.27 -33.80 10.77
N GLY A 246 6.34 -33.05 11.00
CA GLY A 246 7.42 -32.86 10.03
C GLY A 246 8.49 -31.92 10.57
N SER A 247 9.67 -31.95 9.96
CA SER A 247 10.80 -31.10 10.37
C SER A 247 10.82 -29.74 9.69
N GLY A 248 10.05 -29.55 8.62
CA GLY A 248 9.98 -28.28 7.90
C GLY A 248 9.33 -27.19 8.73
N ARG A 249 9.92 -25.99 8.73
CA ARG A 249 9.48 -24.81 9.46
C ARG A 249 8.60 -23.94 8.57
N LEU A 250 7.77 -23.10 9.20
CA LEU A 250 6.94 -22.13 8.51
C LEU A 250 7.18 -20.71 9.04
N TYR A 251 7.61 -19.82 8.17
CA TYR A 251 7.72 -18.40 8.45
C TYR A 251 6.75 -17.61 7.58
N TRP A 252 5.82 -16.91 8.23
CA TRP A 252 4.88 -16.02 7.53
C TRP A 252 5.33 -14.57 7.66
N CYS A 253 5.95 -14.04 6.61
CA CYS A 253 6.42 -12.65 6.55
C CYS A 253 5.27 -11.73 6.15
N GLY A 254 4.68 -11.04 7.12
CA GLY A 254 3.60 -10.10 6.93
C GLY A 254 4.08 -8.65 6.90
N TYR A 255 3.37 -7.81 6.15
CA TYR A 255 3.57 -6.37 6.18
C TYR A 255 2.78 -5.77 7.34
N GLY A 256 3.48 -5.21 8.34
CA GLY A 256 2.88 -4.76 9.59
C GLY A 256 2.56 -5.90 10.58
N SER A 257 1.98 -5.52 11.71
CA SER A 257 1.84 -6.40 12.88
C SER A 257 0.58 -7.25 12.92
N ASN A 258 -0.38 -7.03 11.98
CA ASN A 258 -1.67 -7.70 11.99
C ASN A 258 -1.60 -9.10 11.38
N ILE A 259 -2.09 -10.09 12.12
CA ILE A 259 -2.22 -11.47 11.66
C ILE A 259 -3.70 -11.73 11.35
N ASN A 260 -4.03 -12.00 10.10
CA ASN A 260 -5.40 -12.38 9.76
C ASN A 260 -5.77 -13.77 10.30
N GLU A 261 -7.05 -14.06 10.39
CA GLU A 261 -7.56 -15.29 11.03
C GLU A 261 -7.11 -16.57 10.33
N ASN A 262 -7.06 -16.58 8.99
CA ASN A 262 -6.60 -17.75 8.24
C ASN A 262 -5.12 -18.06 8.54
N VAL A 263 -4.29 -17.02 8.62
CA VAL A 263 -2.87 -17.16 8.96
C VAL A 263 -2.70 -17.60 10.40
N ARG A 264 -3.47 -17.05 11.32
CA ARG A 264 -3.48 -17.46 12.74
C ARG A 264 -3.83 -18.94 12.86
N THR A 265 -4.87 -19.40 12.18
CA THR A 265 -5.30 -20.80 12.16
C THR A 265 -4.20 -21.71 11.63
N LEU A 266 -3.56 -21.38 10.50
CA LEU A 266 -2.45 -22.11 9.93
C LEU A 266 -1.27 -22.25 10.89
N LEU A 267 -0.80 -21.14 11.46
CA LEU A 267 0.34 -21.12 12.38
C LEU A 267 0.05 -21.92 13.65
N SER A 268 -1.15 -21.76 14.23
CA SER A 268 -1.57 -22.50 15.42
C SER A 268 -1.67 -24.00 15.15
N ALA A 269 -2.23 -24.41 14.01
CA ALA A 269 -2.32 -25.82 13.61
C ALA A 269 -0.92 -26.44 13.42
N ALA A 270 0.01 -25.72 12.79
CA ALA A 270 1.40 -26.17 12.63
C ALA A 270 2.10 -26.33 13.97
N GLN A 271 1.97 -25.39 14.90
CA GLN A 271 2.54 -25.51 16.25
C GLN A 271 1.93 -26.65 17.04
N THR A 272 0.61 -26.88 16.90
CA THR A 272 -0.06 -28.03 17.53
C THR A 272 0.48 -29.37 16.99
N ALA A 273 0.86 -29.41 15.72
CA ALA A 273 1.52 -30.57 15.11
C ALA A 273 3.02 -30.72 15.50
N GLY A 274 3.54 -29.85 16.38
CA GLY A 274 4.92 -29.87 16.84
C GLY A 274 5.93 -29.23 15.89
N ARG A 275 5.44 -28.38 14.93
CA ARG A 275 6.32 -27.71 13.96
C ARG A 275 6.62 -26.27 14.40
N ASP A 276 7.81 -25.78 14.07
CA ASP A 276 8.16 -24.38 14.24
C ASP A 276 7.40 -23.53 13.19
N ALA A 277 6.43 -22.76 13.64
CA ALA A 277 5.63 -21.92 12.75
C ALA A 277 5.42 -20.53 13.38
N MET A 278 5.93 -19.48 12.71
CA MET A 278 6.00 -18.15 13.27
C MET A 278 5.60 -17.07 12.27
N PHE A 279 4.93 -16.05 12.76
CA PHE A 279 4.72 -14.80 12.05
C PHE A 279 5.91 -13.87 12.27
N VAL A 280 6.37 -13.25 11.18
CA VAL A 280 7.48 -12.29 11.16
C VAL A 280 6.95 -10.99 10.59
N GLU A 281 7.03 -9.91 11.34
CA GLU A 281 6.73 -8.58 10.83
C GLU A 281 7.88 -8.10 9.93
N THR A 282 7.58 -7.70 8.70
CA THR A 282 8.58 -7.30 7.70
C THR A 282 8.18 -6.01 6.97
N ASP A 283 9.18 -5.33 6.41
CA ASP A 283 9.02 -4.11 5.60
C ASP A 283 8.85 -4.38 4.09
N GLY A 284 8.42 -5.59 3.73
CA GLY A 284 8.21 -6.00 2.35
C GLY A 284 9.30 -6.91 1.79
N PHE A 285 9.05 -7.40 0.58
CA PHE A 285 9.82 -8.48 -0.05
C PHE A 285 11.29 -8.15 -0.26
N ASP A 286 11.60 -7.04 -0.94
CA ASP A 286 12.97 -6.68 -1.27
C ASP A 286 13.84 -6.46 -0.03
N LYS A 287 13.34 -5.70 0.95
CA LYS A 287 14.06 -5.43 2.20
C LYS A 287 14.32 -6.70 3.00
N THR A 288 13.35 -7.61 3.03
CA THR A 288 13.50 -8.90 3.73
C THR A 288 14.59 -9.73 3.08
N LEU A 289 14.61 -9.84 1.75
CA LEU A 289 15.64 -10.60 1.03
C LEU A 289 17.04 -9.97 1.18
N ILE A 290 17.15 -8.65 1.12
CA ILE A 290 18.41 -7.93 1.37
C ILE A 290 18.93 -8.27 2.76
N SER A 291 18.10 -8.15 3.79
CA SER A 291 18.49 -8.42 5.18
C SER A 291 18.86 -9.89 5.39
N LEU A 292 18.11 -10.83 4.80
CA LEU A 292 18.42 -12.27 4.86
C LEU A 292 19.80 -12.58 4.28
N LEU A 293 20.12 -12.10 3.09
CA LEU A 293 21.39 -12.39 2.45
C LEU A 293 22.55 -11.70 3.17
N LEU A 294 22.42 -10.42 3.48
CA LEU A 294 23.48 -9.69 4.17
C LEU A 294 23.77 -10.29 5.54
N SER A 295 22.75 -10.61 6.35
CA SER A 295 22.96 -11.22 7.67
C SER A 295 23.55 -12.63 7.59
N THR A 296 23.19 -13.41 6.55
CA THR A 296 23.64 -14.79 6.41
C THR A 296 25.05 -14.90 5.89
N TYR A 297 25.44 -14.04 4.95
CA TYR A 297 26.72 -14.14 4.23
C TYR A 297 27.70 -13.00 4.51
N ASN A 298 27.49 -12.22 5.58
CA ASN A 298 28.40 -11.12 5.97
C ASN A 298 29.83 -11.61 6.23
N ASP A 299 29.99 -12.84 6.71
CA ASP A 299 31.28 -13.45 7.03
C ASP A 299 31.94 -14.16 5.81
N ASP A 300 31.23 -14.27 4.69
CA ASP A 300 31.73 -14.83 3.41
C ASP A 300 32.05 -13.70 2.44
N PHE A 301 33.34 -13.37 2.34
CA PHE A 301 33.79 -12.23 1.53
C PHE A 301 33.31 -12.27 0.07
N ASN A 302 33.37 -13.43 -0.58
CA ASN A 302 33.00 -13.54 -2.00
C ASN A 302 31.51 -13.37 -2.22
N LYS A 303 30.69 -14.02 -1.39
CA LYS A 303 29.22 -13.88 -1.47
C LYS A 303 28.77 -12.49 -1.06
N SER A 304 29.37 -11.91 -0.03
CA SER A 304 29.10 -10.54 0.40
C SER A 304 29.38 -9.55 -0.74
N GLN A 305 30.52 -9.67 -1.43
CA GLN A 305 30.82 -8.84 -2.60
C GLN A 305 29.80 -9.02 -3.73
N GLU A 306 29.42 -10.27 -4.04
CA GLU A 306 28.41 -10.54 -5.09
C GLU A 306 27.07 -9.89 -4.75
N ILE A 307 26.63 -9.97 -3.48
CA ILE A 307 25.42 -9.33 -3.01
C ILE A 307 25.51 -7.80 -3.14
N HIS A 308 26.58 -7.18 -2.65
CA HIS A 308 26.77 -5.73 -2.76
C HIS A 308 26.81 -5.24 -4.20
N LYS A 309 27.51 -5.93 -5.08
CA LYS A 309 27.53 -5.62 -6.52
C LYS A 309 26.13 -5.67 -7.12
N LEU A 310 25.32 -6.69 -6.79
CA LEU A 310 23.95 -6.80 -7.28
C LEU A 310 23.05 -5.66 -6.78
N LEU A 311 23.25 -5.21 -5.53
CA LEU A 311 22.55 -4.06 -4.97
C LEU A 311 22.93 -2.77 -5.69
N GLU A 312 24.21 -2.54 -5.95
CA GLU A 312 24.70 -1.37 -6.67
C GLU A 312 24.20 -1.34 -8.13
N ASP A 313 24.28 -2.46 -8.84
CA ASP A 313 23.79 -2.58 -10.22
C ASP A 313 22.28 -2.33 -10.32
N THR A 314 21.53 -2.73 -9.31
CA THR A 314 20.07 -2.49 -9.27
C THR A 314 19.75 -1.05 -8.87
N GLY A 315 20.51 -0.47 -7.95
CA GLY A 315 20.42 0.95 -7.59
C GLY A 315 20.70 1.89 -8.77
N ASN A 316 21.66 1.53 -9.62
CA ASN A 316 22.00 2.30 -10.83
C ASN A 316 20.91 2.23 -11.93
N ASN A 317 20.09 1.19 -11.93
CA ASN A 317 18.95 1.03 -12.84
C ASN A 317 17.64 1.66 -12.34
N ILE A 318 17.58 2.05 -11.08
CA ILE A 318 16.57 3.00 -10.63
C ILE A 318 17.00 4.33 -11.24
N SER A 319 16.25 4.83 -12.23
CA SER A 319 16.36 6.23 -12.64
C SER A 319 15.79 7.09 -11.51
N VAL A 320 16.50 7.14 -10.41
CA VAL A 320 16.43 8.24 -9.50
C VAL A 320 17.03 9.37 -10.32
N THR A 321 16.20 10.27 -10.81
CA THR A 321 16.70 11.58 -11.18
C THR A 321 17.46 12.04 -9.96
N PRO A 322 18.81 12.11 -9.98
CA PRO A 322 19.52 12.47 -8.78
C PRO A 322 19.02 13.85 -8.42
N PHE A 323 18.43 13.97 -7.24
CA PHE A 323 18.22 15.27 -6.63
C PHE A 323 19.62 15.81 -6.39
N VAL A 324 20.15 16.50 -7.38
CA VAL A 324 21.43 17.20 -7.24
C VAL A 324 21.15 18.34 -6.29
N LEU A 325 21.45 18.11 -5.00
CA LEU A 325 21.71 19.18 -4.07
C LEU A 325 22.92 19.94 -4.67
N LYS A 326 22.65 21.02 -5.40
CA LYS A 326 23.66 22.04 -5.63
C LYS A 326 24.00 22.58 -4.26
N THR A 327 24.97 21.97 -3.61
CA THR A 327 25.64 22.55 -2.46
C THR A 327 26.37 23.78 -2.98
N SER A 328 25.69 24.93 -2.94
CA SER A 328 26.42 26.19 -2.89
C SER A 328 27.34 26.10 -1.67
N ASN A 329 28.54 26.62 -1.74
CA ASN A 329 29.60 26.61 -0.71
C ASN A 329 29.21 27.26 0.64
N PHE A 330 28.01 27.03 1.13
CA PHE A 330 27.54 27.43 2.44
C PHE A 330 27.63 26.19 3.33
N GLY A 331 28.60 26.22 4.22
CA GLY A 331 28.91 25.15 5.13
C GLY A 331 27.70 24.50 5.77
N GLY A 332 27.45 23.23 5.45
CA GLY A 332 26.69 22.29 6.27
C GLY A 332 25.21 22.52 6.49
N CYS A 333 24.55 23.49 5.86
CA CYS A 333 23.12 23.76 6.05
C CYS A 333 22.25 23.04 5.00
N VAL A 334 21.45 22.09 5.42
CA VAL A 334 20.38 21.50 4.59
C VAL A 334 19.18 22.43 4.68
N LYS A 335 18.76 23.03 3.55
CA LYS A 335 17.47 23.74 3.47
C LYS A 335 16.36 22.69 3.48
N THR A 336 15.46 22.76 4.45
CA THR A 336 14.27 21.92 4.51
C THR A 336 13.03 22.79 4.33
N ASN A 337 11.99 22.22 3.70
CA ASN A 337 10.66 22.83 3.60
C ASN A 337 9.76 22.42 4.77
N LEU A 338 10.34 21.86 5.83
CA LEU A 338 9.65 21.37 7.01
C LEU A 338 9.99 22.25 8.21
N TYR A 339 8.97 22.76 8.85
CA TYR A 339 9.10 23.66 9.99
C TYR A 339 8.40 23.07 11.21
N PRO A 340 9.08 22.93 12.35
CA PRO A 340 8.44 22.44 13.57
C PRO A 340 7.39 23.49 14.04
N ILE A 341 6.20 23.01 14.36
CA ILE A 341 5.10 23.83 14.85
C ILE A 341 4.41 23.16 16.03
N VAL A 342 3.89 24.00 16.92
CA VAL A 342 3.01 23.55 18.01
C VAL A 342 1.56 23.75 17.54
N LEU A 343 0.77 22.69 17.60
CA LEU A 343 -0.67 22.74 17.30
C LEU A 343 -1.46 23.09 18.56
N PRO A 344 -2.69 23.65 18.41
CA PRO A 344 -3.56 23.88 19.56
C PRO A 344 -3.83 22.60 20.34
N HIS A 345 -3.79 22.70 21.68
CA HIS A 345 -4.00 21.55 22.58
C HIS A 345 -5.48 21.26 22.87
N ASP A 346 -6.39 22.00 22.27
CA ASP A 346 -7.82 21.79 22.43
C ASP A 346 -8.62 22.24 21.20
N ILE A 347 -9.83 21.72 21.11
CA ILE A 347 -10.80 22.05 20.05
C ILE A 347 -12.20 22.11 20.67
N PHE A 348 -13.04 22.99 20.15
CA PHE A 348 -14.45 22.98 20.51
C PHE A 348 -15.20 21.87 19.77
N THR A 349 -16.08 21.16 20.48
CA THR A 349 -16.98 20.15 19.90
C THR A 349 -18.41 20.39 20.38
N PHE A 350 -19.36 20.22 19.47
CA PHE A 350 -20.78 20.43 19.74
C PHE A 350 -21.65 19.67 18.72
N GLU A 351 -22.90 19.46 19.04
CA GLU A 351 -23.88 18.87 18.15
C GLU A 351 -24.81 19.94 17.57
N ILE A 352 -25.24 19.74 16.33
CA ILE A 352 -26.22 20.60 15.67
C ILE A 352 -27.31 19.79 14.98
N ASN A 353 -28.47 20.41 14.81
CA ASN A 353 -29.54 19.88 13.97
C ASN A 353 -29.23 20.20 12.51
N PHE A 354 -28.83 19.19 11.75
CA PHE A 354 -28.65 19.36 10.31
C PHE A 354 -30.02 19.34 9.60
N PRO A 355 -30.26 20.25 8.66
CA PRO A 355 -31.45 20.18 7.82
C PRO A 355 -31.48 18.89 7.01
N LYS A 356 -32.67 18.34 6.80
CA LYS A 356 -32.87 17.18 5.92
C LYS A 356 -32.49 17.56 4.49
N ASN A 357 -31.82 16.68 3.79
CA ASN A 357 -31.42 16.81 2.37
C ASN A 357 -30.40 17.93 2.08
N VAL A 358 -29.62 18.37 3.06
CA VAL A 358 -28.53 19.35 2.86
C VAL A 358 -27.20 18.67 3.20
N ASN A 359 -26.18 18.85 2.35
CA ASN A 359 -24.85 18.39 2.63
C ASN A 359 -24.30 19.06 3.90
N GLN A 360 -23.83 18.27 4.86
CA GLN A 360 -23.36 18.76 6.16
C GLN A 360 -22.20 19.77 6.02
N TRP A 361 -21.29 19.55 5.08
CA TRP A 361 -20.17 20.46 4.82
C TRP A 361 -20.64 21.80 4.29
N ASP A 362 -21.57 21.81 3.33
CA ASP A 362 -22.09 23.04 2.73
C ASP A 362 -22.90 23.84 3.76
N PHE A 363 -23.65 23.16 4.61
CA PHE A 363 -24.36 23.78 5.71
C PHE A 363 -23.42 24.48 6.70
N ILE A 364 -22.38 23.77 7.18
CA ILE A 364 -21.39 24.36 8.09
C ILE A 364 -20.69 25.52 7.42
N LYS A 365 -20.26 25.36 6.16
CA LYS A 365 -19.58 26.40 5.38
C LYS A 365 -20.43 27.68 5.29
N SER A 366 -21.74 27.55 5.08
CA SER A 366 -22.66 28.72 5.05
C SER A 366 -22.74 29.44 6.38
N LYS A 367 -22.64 28.70 7.51
CA LYS A 367 -22.71 29.26 8.87
C LYS A 367 -21.45 29.99 9.30
N ILE A 368 -20.27 29.56 8.83
CA ILE A 368 -18.97 30.15 9.20
C ILE A 368 -18.43 31.15 8.17
N ASN A 369 -19.11 31.30 7.04
CA ASN A 369 -18.67 32.21 5.98
C ASN A 369 -18.54 33.66 6.51
N GLY A 370 -17.38 34.28 6.25
CA GLY A 370 -17.07 35.65 6.72
C GLY A 370 -16.80 35.80 8.22
N LYS A 371 -16.72 34.67 8.98
CA LYS A 371 -16.40 34.67 10.41
C LYS A 371 -15.01 34.10 10.65
N ASN A 372 -14.34 34.54 11.70
CA ASN A 372 -13.03 34.00 12.12
C ASN A 372 -13.22 32.66 12.84
N LEU A 373 -13.86 31.73 12.14
CA LEU A 373 -14.14 30.37 12.59
C LEU A 373 -13.74 29.36 11.53
N ILE A 374 -13.24 28.22 11.99
CA ILE A 374 -13.06 27.03 11.16
C ILE A 374 -13.80 25.90 11.83
N ALA A 375 -14.65 25.23 11.08
CA ALA A 375 -15.43 24.12 11.59
C ALA A 375 -15.58 23.02 10.54
N ALA A 376 -15.70 21.76 11.03
CA ALA A 376 -15.86 20.58 10.20
C ALA A 376 -16.80 19.57 10.87
N PRO A 377 -17.69 18.89 10.12
CA PRO A 377 -18.50 17.80 10.64
C PRO A 377 -17.70 16.52 10.75
N TYR A 378 -17.92 15.76 11.83
CA TYR A 378 -17.35 14.43 11.97
C TYR A 378 -18.18 13.60 12.94
N LYS A 379 -18.64 12.42 12.51
CA LYS A 379 -19.43 11.45 13.31
C LYS A 379 -20.60 12.09 14.09
N GLY A 380 -21.39 12.91 13.40
CA GLY A 380 -22.56 13.56 13.98
C GLY A 380 -22.30 14.79 14.85
N LYS A 381 -21.02 15.13 15.10
CA LYS A 381 -20.60 16.33 15.83
C LYS A 381 -19.91 17.31 14.90
N VAL A 382 -19.81 18.56 15.35
CA VAL A 382 -19.02 19.60 14.72
C VAL A 382 -17.77 19.85 15.56
N PHE A 383 -16.62 19.91 14.92
CA PHE A 383 -15.35 20.32 15.52
C PHE A 383 -14.97 21.69 15.02
N ALA A 384 -14.58 22.58 15.90
CA ALA A 384 -14.32 23.97 15.53
C ALA A 384 -13.13 24.58 16.29
N TYR A 385 -12.36 25.41 15.58
CA TYR A 385 -11.41 26.35 16.16
C TYR A 385 -11.94 27.78 16.01
N GLY A 386 -11.77 28.59 17.05
CA GLY A 386 -12.19 29.98 17.12
C GLY A 386 -12.62 30.38 18.53
N TYR A 387 -13.23 31.52 18.67
CA TYR A 387 -13.76 31.96 19.96
C TYR A 387 -15.15 31.35 20.21
N SER A 388 -15.41 30.93 21.44
CA SER A 388 -16.70 30.32 21.82
C SER A 388 -17.91 31.20 21.52
N GLU A 389 -17.78 32.53 21.67
CA GLU A 389 -18.82 33.49 21.36
C GLU A 389 -19.17 33.49 19.88
N LEU A 390 -18.16 33.39 18.99
CA LEU A 390 -18.39 33.35 17.55
C LEU A 390 -19.02 32.01 17.12
N ILE A 391 -18.69 30.91 17.80
CA ILE A 391 -19.34 29.60 17.59
C ILE A 391 -20.81 29.70 17.98
N HIS A 392 -21.11 30.25 19.15
CA HIS A 392 -22.49 30.48 19.58
C HIS A 392 -23.27 31.35 18.59
N GLN A 393 -22.71 32.46 18.15
CA GLN A 393 -23.34 33.33 17.14
C GLN A 393 -23.60 32.63 15.81
N ALA A 394 -22.67 31.78 15.38
CA ALA A 394 -22.78 31.10 14.10
C ALA A 394 -23.82 29.97 14.11
N PHE A 395 -23.93 29.25 15.21
CA PHE A 395 -24.70 28.02 15.31
C PHE A 395 -25.91 28.08 16.26
N SER A 396 -26.17 29.20 16.95
CA SER A 396 -27.26 29.33 17.92
C SER A 396 -28.61 28.81 17.42
N SER A 397 -28.93 29.05 16.13
CA SER A 397 -30.21 28.65 15.54
C SER A 397 -30.34 27.11 15.29
N CYS A 398 -29.27 26.37 15.38
CA CYS A 398 -29.25 24.93 15.10
C CYS A 398 -28.47 24.13 16.15
N LEU A 399 -27.92 24.78 17.17
CA LEU A 399 -27.15 24.14 18.25
C LEU A 399 -28.03 23.18 19.04
N LYS A 400 -27.50 22.00 19.35
CA LYS A 400 -28.11 20.97 20.15
C LYS A 400 -27.23 20.68 21.36
N GLY A 401 -27.66 21.12 22.52
CA GLY A 401 -26.88 21.01 23.75
C GLY A 401 -25.79 22.11 23.88
N GLU A 402 -24.75 21.81 24.63
CA GLU A 402 -23.69 22.77 24.98
C GLU A 402 -22.46 22.60 24.08
N ILE A 403 -21.67 23.66 23.96
CA ILE A 403 -20.36 23.65 23.31
C ILE A 403 -19.33 23.19 24.37
N SER A 404 -18.66 22.10 24.11
CA SER A 404 -17.65 21.54 24.98
C SER A 404 -16.25 21.82 24.43
N ARG A 405 -15.30 22.07 25.31
CA ARG A 405 -13.89 22.18 24.97
C ARG A 405 -13.22 20.84 25.19
N LEU A 406 -12.63 20.24 24.13
CA LEU A 406 -12.03 18.93 24.14
C LEU A 406 -10.50 19.06 24.09
N PRO A 407 -9.75 18.54 25.06
CA PRO A 407 -8.32 18.44 24.97
C PRO A 407 -7.93 17.55 23.77
N LEU A 408 -6.86 17.91 23.06
CA LEU A 408 -6.36 17.18 21.90
C LEU A 408 -4.88 16.85 22.08
N SER A 409 -4.53 15.60 21.92
CA SER A 409 -3.16 15.17 21.75
C SER A 409 -2.75 15.20 20.28
N LEU A 410 -1.44 15.33 20.02
CA LEU A 410 -0.91 15.22 18.64
C LEU A 410 -1.25 13.86 18.01
N LYS A 411 -1.30 12.80 18.81
CA LYS A 411 -1.70 11.46 18.35
C LYS A 411 -3.13 11.44 17.82
N GLU A 412 -4.08 12.06 18.53
CA GLU A 412 -5.47 12.13 18.09
C GLU A 412 -5.60 12.93 16.80
N ILE A 413 -4.84 14.02 16.65
CA ILE A 413 -4.83 14.81 15.40
C ILE A 413 -4.23 13.98 14.25
N LYS A 414 -3.16 13.22 14.50
CA LYS A 414 -2.52 12.34 13.52
C LYS A 414 -3.48 11.25 13.05
N ASP A 415 -4.14 10.57 13.99
CA ASP A 415 -4.98 9.41 13.73
C ASP A 415 -6.38 9.77 13.18
N ASN A 416 -6.72 11.07 13.15
CA ASN A 416 -8.00 11.57 12.71
C ASN A 416 -7.87 12.58 11.56
N SER A 417 -8.18 12.16 10.34
CA SER A 417 -8.09 12.97 9.13
C SER A 417 -8.90 14.27 9.19
N THR A 418 -10.04 14.27 9.89
CA THR A 418 -10.86 15.48 10.07
C THR A 418 -10.19 16.47 10.99
N LEU A 419 -9.67 16.02 12.14
CA LEU A 419 -8.94 16.89 13.07
C LEU A 419 -7.68 17.44 12.41
N LYS A 420 -6.93 16.61 11.67
CA LYS A 420 -5.79 17.07 10.85
C LYS A 420 -6.22 18.14 9.85
N SER A 421 -7.33 17.91 9.13
CA SER A 421 -7.85 18.90 8.16
C SER A 421 -8.28 20.21 8.82
N VAL A 422 -8.95 20.16 9.96
CA VAL A 422 -9.36 21.38 10.70
C VAL A 422 -8.13 22.14 11.20
N ALA A 423 -7.14 21.47 11.78
CA ALA A 423 -5.89 22.09 12.22
C ALA A 423 -5.14 22.76 11.06
N LEU A 424 -5.01 22.06 9.91
CA LEU A 424 -4.35 22.61 8.74
C LEU A 424 -5.07 23.82 8.16
N LYS A 425 -6.41 23.81 8.11
CA LYS A 425 -7.23 24.95 7.68
C LYS A 425 -7.06 26.15 8.58
N THR A 426 -6.94 25.93 9.90
CA THR A 426 -6.67 27.00 10.87
C THR A 426 -5.33 27.65 10.60
N LEU A 427 -4.29 26.87 10.35
CA LEU A 427 -2.96 27.37 10.01
C LEU A 427 -2.98 28.21 8.71
N ILE A 428 -3.69 27.73 7.69
CA ILE A 428 -3.83 28.45 6.41
C ILE A 428 -4.54 29.80 6.63
N CYS A 429 -5.62 29.82 7.39
CA CYS A 429 -6.33 31.07 7.72
C CYS A 429 -5.42 32.04 8.49
N GLY A 430 -4.71 31.53 9.50
CA GLY A 430 -3.78 32.35 10.30
C GLY A 430 -2.66 32.93 9.45
N LEU A 431 -1.98 32.10 8.68
CA LEU A 431 -0.87 32.50 7.82
C LEU A 431 -1.31 33.46 6.71
N SER A 432 -2.42 33.15 6.02
CA SER A 432 -2.91 34.00 4.94
C SER A 432 -3.35 35.39 5.47
N SER A 433 -3.99 35.44 6.63
CA SER A 433 -4.38 36.67 7.29
C SER A 433 -3.16 37.49 7.74
N SER A 434 -2.20 36.87 8.43
CA SER A 434 -0.99 37.53 8.92
C SER A 434 -0.12 38.10 7.79
N CYS A 435 -0.07 37.39 6.65
CA CYS A 435 0.71 37.82 5.49
C CYS A 435 -0.09 38.70 4.50
N ASN A 436 -1.37 38.98 4.76
CA ASN A 436 -2.27 39.63 3.83
C ASN A 436 -2.28 39.02 2.43
N LYS A 437 -2.47 37.67 2.37
CA LYS A 437 -2.46 36.87 1.14
C LYS A 437 -3.80 36.19 0.92
N ASN A 438 -4.05 35.80 -0.32
CA ASN A 438 -5.23 35.01 -0.68
C ASN A 438 -5.02 33.57 -0.28
N ALA A 439 -6.07 32.85 0.08
CA ALA A 439 -6.01 31.45 0.40
C ALA A 439 -7.17 30.65 -0.22
N SER A 440 -6.86 29.44 -0.66
CA SER A 440 -7.84 28.40 -0.99
C SER A 440 -7.80 27.37 0.13
N ILE A 441 -8.71 27.50 1.10
CA ILE A 441 -8.74 26.67 2.31
C ILE A 441 -8.96 25.18 1.94
N SER A 442 -9.84 24.90 0.98
CA SER A 442 -10.14 23.54 0.53
C SER A 442 -8.97 22.85 -0.19
N LYS A 443 -8.12 23.62 -0.86
CA LYS A 443 -6.93 23.12 -1.56
C LYS A 443 -5.65 23.20 -0.74
N HIS A 444 -5.71 23.77 0.47
CA HIS A 444 -4.57 24.03 1.36
C HIS A 444 -3.48 24.90 0.71
N ILE A 445 -3.87 25.91 -0.06
CA ILE A 445 -2.98 26.76 -0.86
C ILE A 445 -3.10 28.20 -0.43
N ILE A 446 -1.95 28.89 -0.31
CA ILE A 446 -1.85 30.35 -0.15
C ILE A 446 -1.20 30.92 -1.41
N TRP A 447 -1.74 32.00 -1.93
CA TRP A 447 -1.28 32.66 -3.16
C TRP A 447 -1.48 34.16 -3.11
N ASN A 448 -0.88 34.88 -4.08
CA ASN A 448 -1.04 36.33 -4.22
C ASN A 448 -1.29 36.67 -5.68
N LYS A 449 -2.19 37.64 -5.94
CA LYS A 449 -2.42 38.15 -7.30
C LYS A 449 -1.17 38.78 -7.94
N GLN A 450 -0.24 39.28 -7.13
CA GLN A 450 1.03 39.82 -7.60
C GLN A 450 2.04 38.77 -8.03
N TRP A 451 1.81 37.49 -7.69
CA TRP A 451 2.66 36.36 -8.03
C TRP A 451 2.17 35.69 -9.33
N SER A 452 1.92 36.50 -10.35
CA SER A 452 1.49 35.98 -11.65
C SER A 452 2.60 35.09 -12.25
N PHE A 453 2.24 33.89 -12.66
CA PHE A 453 3.15 32.98 -13.31
C PHE A 453 3.10 33.17 -14.84
N THR A 454 4.26 33.41 -15.47
CA THR A 454 4.41 33.49 -16.92
C THR A 454 3.49 34.48 -17.66
N ASN A 455 3.02 35.52 -17.04
CA ASN A 455 2.06 36.51 -17.60
C ASN A 455 0.75 35.87 -18.12
N ILE A 456 0.41 34.67 -17.71
CA ILE A 456 -0.87 34.04 -18.03
C ILE A 456 -1.90 34.48 -16.99
N ALA A 457 -2.96 35.14 -17.42
CA ALA A 457 -4.04 35.55 -16.55
C ALA A 457 -4.65 34.34 -15.83
N GLY A 458 -4.84 34.48 -14.52
CA GLY A 458 -5.46 33.41 -13.70
C GLY A 458 -4.52 32.31 -13.20
N ILE A 459 -3.23 32.36 -13.50
CA ILE A 459 -2.23 31.43 -12.93
C ILE A 459 -1.27 32.21 -12.02
N TYR A 460 -1.14 31.72 -10.78
CA TYR A 460 -0.35 32.40 -9.76
C TYR A 460 0.62 31.42 -9.09
N GLU A 461 1.83 31.88 -8.79
CA GLU A 461 2.71 31.18 -7.86
C GLU A 461 2.05 31.06 -6.50
N ALA A 462 2.22 29.94 -5.87
CA ALA A 462 1.54 29.61 -4.63
C ALA A 462 2.38 28.68 -3.76
N ILE A 463 2.00 28.57 -2.50
CA ILE A 463 2.51 27.56 -1.58
C ILE A 463 1.37 26.66 -1.13
N LYS A 464 1.64 25.37 -1.13
CA LYS A 464 0.75 24.35 -0.56
C LYS A 464 1.27 23.94 0.81
N LEU A 465 0.37 23.86 1.78
CA LEU A 465 0.69 23.48 3.16
C LEU A 465 0.18 22.06 3.45
N ASP A 466 0.96 21.33 4.22
CA ASP A 466 0.54 20.04 4.80
C ASP A 466 1.16 19.86 6.19
N LEU A 467 0.56 18.96 7.00
CA LEU A 467 1.04 18.58 8.32
C LEU A 467 1.63 17.18 8.27
N ILE A 468 2.86 17.05 8.77
CA ILE A 468 3.57 15.77 8.91
C ILE A 468 3.78 15.50 10.39
N PHE A 469 3.49 14.28 10.82
CA PHE A 469 3.65 13.83 12.19
C PHE A 469 4.74 12.76 12.27
N LEU A 470 5.68 12.94 13.19
CA LEU A 470 6.76 12.00 13.46
C LEU A 470 6.44 11.23 14.75
N ASP A 471 6.69 9.91 14.75
CA ASP A 471 6.25 9.02 15.86
C ASP A 471 6.94 9.25 17.21
N LYS A 472 8.04 9.97 17.22
CA LYS A 472 8.87 10.16 18.43
C LYS A 472 8.97 11.62 18.90
N HIS A 473 8.14 12.51 18.37
CA HIS A 473 8.23 13.95 18.67
C HIS A 473 6.90 14.51 19.14
N ASP A 474 6.97 15.44 20.11
CA ASP A 474 5.81 16.13 20.67
C ASP A 474 5.40 17.39 19.87
N TYR A 475 5.83 17.50 18.62
CA TYR A 475 5.51 18.57 17.70
C TYR A 475 5.16 18.03 16.30
N ALA A 476 4.39 18.79 15.56
CA ALA A 476 4.14 18.52 14.15
C ALA A 476 5.11 19.30 13.26
N LEU A 477 5.30 18.82 12.04
CA LEU A 477 6.05 19.54 11.02
C LEU A 477 5.07 20.12 10.00
N LEU A 478 5.15 21.44 9.79
CA LEU A 478 4.47 22.12 8.70
C LEU A 478 5.32 21.98 7.44
N SER A 479 4.80 21.27 6.44
CA SER A 479 5.39 21.20 5.10
C SER A 479 4.91 22.36 4.26
N ILE A 480 5.85 23.11 3.67
CA ILE A 480 5.58 24.23 2.76
C ILE A 480 6.13 23.87 1.39
N MET A 481 5.24 23.59 0.44
CA MET A 481 5.62 23.16 -0.92
C MET A 481 5.27 24.23 -1.95
N PRO A 482 6.21 24.64 -2.82
CA PRO A 482 5.89 25.50 -3.96
C PRO A 482 4.84 24.81 -4.85
N THR A 483 3.91 25.57 -5.38
CA THR A 483 2.88 25.07 -6.31
C THR A 483 2.35 26.21 -7.16
N LEU A 484 1.39 25.92 -8.04
CA LEU A 484 0.63 26.91 -8.78
C LEU A 484 -0.83 26.92 -8.35
N TYR A 485 -1.41 28.10 -8.27
CA TYR A 485 -2.84 28.27 -8.09
C TYR A 485 -3.48 28.69 -9.41
N PHE A 486 -4.46 27.90 -9.86
CA PHE A 486 -5.24 28.17 -11.06
C PHE A 486 -6.59 28.75 -10.64
N ALA A 487 -6.78 30.03 -10.88
CA ALA A 487 -8.04 30.73 -10.61
C ALA A 487 -9.07 30.48 -11.73
N ASP A 488 -8.61 30.28 -12.97
CA ASP A 488 -9.46 29.97 -14.10
C ASP A 488 -9.84 28.49 -14.12
N THR A 489 -11.14 28.22 -14.19
CA THR A 489 -11.72 26.86 -14.27
C THR A 489 -11.66 26.29 -15.68
N ASN A 490 -11.42 27.11 -16.71
CA ASN A 490 -11.41 26.70 -18.12
C ASN A 490 -10.11 25.99 -18.54
N ILE A 491 -9.07 25.98 -17.68
CA ILE A 491 -7.82 25.30 -17.95
C ILE A 491 -8.01 23.80 -17.74
N THR A 492 -7.84 23.01 -18.80
CA THR A 492 -7.98 21.55 -18.73
C THR A 492 -6.94 20.90 -17.82
N HIS A 493 -7.22 19.70 -17.33
CA HIS A 493 -6.28 18.95 -16.49
C HIS A 493 -4.92 18.71 -17.17
N GLU A 494 -4.94 18.43 -18.47
CA GLU A 494 -3.74 18.22 -19.27
C GLU A 494 -2.91 19.50 -19.43
N GLN A 495 -3.56 20.63 -19.68
CA GLN A 495 -2.89 21.93 -19.69
C GLN A 495 -2.26 22.27 -18.35
N ARG A 496 -2.96 22.02 -17.21
CA ARG A 496 -2.40 22.21 -15.86
C ARG A 496 -1.16 21.36 -15.64
N LYS A 497 -1.20 20.08 -16.04
CA LYS A 497 -0.07 19.16 -15.93
C LYS A 497 1.13 19.62 -16.74
N ASN A 498 0.91 20.08 -17.96
CA ASN A 498 1.97 20.61 -18.84
C ASN A 498 2.60 21.89 -18.26
N ILE A 499 1.80 22.83 -17.78
CA ILE A 499 2.27 24.05 -17.13
C ILE A 499 3.08 23.71 -15.88
N MET A 500 2.59 22.82 -15.02
CA MET A 500 3.32 22.39 -13.83
C MET A 500 4.65 21.69 -14.18
N SER A 501 4.68 20.86 -15.20
CA SER A 501 5.92 20.17 -15.62
C SER A 501 6.98 21.14 -16.16
N THR A 502 6.56 22.24 -16.75
CA THR A 502 7.47 23.29 -17.24
C THR A 502 8.07 24.11 -16.08
N CYS A 503 7.27 24.34 -15.01
CA CYS A 503 7.74 25.06 -13.81
C CYS A 503 8.84 24.32 -13.04
N TRP A 504 8.87 23.00 -13.08
CA TRP A 504 9.85 22.20 -12.32
C TRP A 504 11.14 21.91 -13.11
N ARG A 505 11.22 22.34 -14.38
CA ARG A 505 12.43 22.17 -15.22
C ARG A 505 13.34 23.39 -15.22
N ASN A 506 12.88 24.53 -14.74
CA ASN A 506 13.63 25.78 -14.55
C ASN A 506 13.87 26.05 -13.05
#